data_a44228968caaefb132a8fcd9cf7b71e7
#
_entry.id   a44228968caaefb132a8fcd9cf7b71e7
#
_cell.length_a   1.000
_cell.length_b   1.000
_cell.length_c   1.000
_cell.angle_alpha   90.00
_cell.angle_beta   90.00
_cell.angle_gamma   90.00
#
_symmetry.space_group_name_H-M   'P 1'
#
loop_
_entity.id
_entity.type
_entity.pdbx_description
1 polymer ?
#
loop_
_entity_poly.entity_id
_entity_poly.type
_entity_poly.pdbx_seq_one_letter_code
_entity_poly.pdbx_strand_id
1 'polypeptide(L)'
;GAGIGGITTFQEEVKAYVNGDGTPRFNPFFIPKMISDIAGGHISIKYGFRGPNFSLVSACATSTNALIDAYNYIRLGKADAIVAGGSEAAINETGIGGFNAMHALSTRNESPETASRPFDADRDGFVMGEGAGCVILEEYEHAIARGAKIYAEVAGGGLSADAYHITAPHPEGLGALNVMHSALDDDPELTATSLDYVNVHGTSTPLGDVAELKAIKAVFGDHAYTMNVSSTKSMTGHLLGAAGVIEGIATLLAVKNNIIPPTINHFTDDPEIDSKLNLTFHKPQERIVNAALS
;
A
#
# COMPACT_ATOMS: atom_id res chain seq x y z
N GLY A 1 -8.40 5.30 -5.58
CA GLY A 1 -8.90 3.91 -5.69
C GLY A 1 -9.40 3.35 -4.36
N ALA A 2 -10.15 2.26 -4.44
CA ALA A 2 -10.54 1.43 -3.29
C ALA A 2 -10.51 -0.04 -3.75
N GLY A 3 -9.92 -0.93 -2.96
CA GLY A 3 -9.72 -2.32 -3.36
C GLY A 3 -11.00 -3.13 -3.36
N ILE A 4 -11.85 -2.93 -2.36
CA ILE A 4 -13.12 -3.65 -2.18
C ILE A 4 -14.31 -2.72 -2.45
N GLY A 5 -14.21 -1.45 -2.08
CA GLY A 5 -15.29 -0.49 -2.21
C GLY A 5 -16.34 -0.63 -1.10
N GLY A 6 -17.60 -0.30 -1.41
CA GLY A 6 -18.67 -0.16 -0.43
C GLY A 6 -19.27 -1.46 0.11
N ILE A 7 -18.45 -2.40 0.56
CA ILE A 7 -18.87 -3.72 1.04
C ILE A 7 -19.84 -3.63 2.23
N THR A 8 -19.67 -2.67 3.11
CA THR A 8 -20.60 -2.43 4.24
C THR A 8 -21.99 -2.04 3.73
N THR A 9 -22.05 -1.11 2.77
CA THR A 9 -23.32 -0.73 2.13
C THR A 9 -23.97 -1.92 1.44
N PHE A 10 -23.17 -2.75 0.72
CA PHE A 10 -23.69 -3.97 0.09
C PHE A 10 -24.27 -4.92 1.13
N GLN A 11 -23.54 -5.21 2.20
CA GLN A 11 -24.00 -6.10 3.27
C GLN A 11 -25.32 -5.62 3.89
N GLU A 12 -25.40 -4.33 4.24
CA GLU A 12 -26.59 -3.74 4.89
C GLU A 12 -27.83 -3.79 3.98
N GLU A 13 -27.70 -3.37 2.73
CA GLU A 13 -28.80 -3.33 1.78
C GLU A 13 -29.30 -4.74 1.41
N VAL A 14 -28.40 -5.70 1.22
CA VAL A 14 -28.75 -7.09 0.96
C VAL A 14 -29.42 -7.73 2.19
N LYS A 15 -28.90 -7.49 3.40
CA LYS A 15 -29.49 -7.97 4.66
C LYS A 15 -30.91 -7.41 4.85
N ALA A 16 -31.12 -6.12 4.56
CA ALA A 16 -32.43 -5.51 4.62
C ALA A 16 -33.41 -6.12 3.60
N TYR A 17 -32.97 -6.36 2.40
CA TYR A 17 -33.79 -7.03 1.36
C TYR A 17 -34.17 -8.47 1.75
N VAL A 18 -33.21 -9.28 2.19
CA VAL A 18 -33.46 -10.69 2.54
C VAL A 18 -34.39 -10.83 3.74
N ASN A 19 -34.29 -9.93 4.72
CA ASN A 19 -35.15 -9.92 5.92
C ASN A 19 -36.47 -9.17 5.73
N GLY A 20 -36.72 -8.59 4.57
CA GLY A 20 -37.92 -7.83 4.24
C GLY A 20 -39.07 -8.72 3.66
N ASP A 21 -39.96 -8.06 2.96
CA ASP A 21 -41.16 -8.69 2.35
C ASP A 21 -40.89 -9.29 0.94
N GLY A 22 -39.62 -9.39 0.54
CA GLY A 22 -39.21 -9.85 -0.80
C GLY A 22 -39.31 -8.77 -1.89
N THR A 23 -39.74 -7.55 -1.56
CA THR A 23 -39.75 -6.47 -2.53
C THR A 23 -38.34 -5.83 -2.60
N PRO A 24 -37.73 -5.72 -3.79
CA PRO A 24 -36.38 -5.18 -3.94
C PRO A 24 -36.38 -3.63 -3.80
N ARG A 25 -36.47 -3.16 -2.57
CA ARG A 25 -36.39 -1.73 -2.23
C ARG A 25 -35.04 -1.43 -1.65
N PHE A 26 -34.17 -0.82 -2.47
CA PHE A 26 -32.84 -0.41 -2.08
C PHE A 26 -32.75 1.11 -1.93
N ASN A 27 -31.77 1.56 -1.16
CA ASN A 27 -31.44 2.99 -1.07
C ASN A 27 -31.12 3.54 -2.49
N PRO A 28 -31.66 4.70 -2.91
CA PRO A 28 -31.36 5.30 -4.21
C PRO A 28 -29.86 5.52 -4.49
N PHE A 29 -29.05 5.62 -3.43
CA PHE A 29 -27.60 5.76 -3.52
C PHE A 29 -26.86 4.43 -3.28
N PHE A 30 -27.54 3.29 -3.29
CA PHE A 30 -26.92 1.98 -3.07
C PHE A 30 -25.75 1.74 -4.03
N ILE A 31 -25.98 1.83 -5.32
CA ILE A 31 -24.95 1.60 -6.33
C ILE A 31 -23.82 2.67 -6.24
N PRO A 32 -24.12 3.99 -6.21
CA PRO A 32 -23.07 4.99 -6.02
C PRO A 32 -22.21 4.81 -4.77
N LYS A 33 -22.78 4.34 -3.66
CA LYS A 33 -22.02 4.09 -2.43
C LYS A 33 -21.19 2.80 -2.48
N MET A 34 -21.56 1.86 -3.36
CA MET A 34 -20.90 0.57 -3.47
C MET A 34 -19.66 0.62 -4.37
N ILE A 35 -19.75 1.32 -5.49
CA ILE A 35 -18.66 1.38 -6.47
C ILE A 35 -17.47 2.20 -5.97
N SER A 36 -16.26 1.82 -6.39
CA SER A 36 -15.00 2.34 -5.84
C SER A 36 -14.61 3.73 -6.32
N ASP A 37 -15.33 4.33 -7.27
CA ASP A 37 -14.98 5.63 -7.89
C ASP A 37 -15.55 6.85 -7.17
N ILE A 38 -16.51 6.65 -6.27
CA ILE A 38 -17.30 7.74 -5.68
C ILE A 38 -16.45 8.72 -4.84
N ALA A 39 -15.36 8.25 -4.22
CA ALA A 39 -14.46 9.12 -3.47
C ALA A 39 -13.83 10.19 -4.37
N GLY A 40 -13.34 9.80 -5.55
CA GLY A 40 -12.86 10.73 -6.58
C GLY A 40 -13.95 11.67 -7.06
N GLY A 41 -15.17 11.16 -7.25
CA GLY A 41 -16.35 11.97 -7.61
C GLY A 41 -16.66 13.06 -6.58
N HIS A 42 -16.64 12.74 -5.29
CA HIS A 42 -16.83 13.72 -4.21
C HIS A 42 -15.73 14.79 -4.16
N ILE A 43 -14.47 14.41 -4.37
CA ILE A 43 -13.36 15.37 -4.46
C ILE A 43 -13.58 16.31 -5.65
N SER A 44 -13.91 15.78 -6.82
CA SER A 44 -14.22 16.56 -8.02
C SER A 44 -15.35 17.57 -7.79
N ILE A 45 -16.46 17.14 -7.23
CA ILE A 45 -17.61 18.00 -6.90
C ILE A 45 -17.22 19.10 -5.90
N LYS A 46 -16.53 18.71 -4.82
CA LYS A 46 -16.18 19.64 -3.73
C LYS A 46 -15.25 20.76 -4.18
N TYR A 47 -14.27 20.42 -5.02
CA TYR A 47 -13.24 21.38 -5.43
C TYR A 47 -13.42 21.91 -6.85
N GLY A 48 -14.43 21.46 -7.59
CA GLY A 48 -14.69 21.88 -8.96
C GLY A 48 -13.66 21.33 -9.96
N PHE A 49 -12.97 20.25 -9.65
CA PHE A 49 -11.98 19.64 -10.54
C PHE A 49 -12.67 18.92 -11.69
N ARG A 50 -12.23 19.16 -12.93
CA ARG A 50 -12.87 18.65 -14.15
C ARG A 50 -11.91 17.89 -15.08
N GLY A 51 -10.70 17.61 -14.61
CA GLY A 51 -9.74 16.78 -15.33
C GLY A 51 -10.09 15.28 -15.27
N PRO A 52 -9.16 14.40 -15.67
CA PRO A 52 -9.35 12.98 -15.58
C PRO A 52 -9.76 12.54 -14.16
N ASN A 53 -10.82 11.74 -14.06
CA ASN A 53 -11.35 11.25 -12.79
C ASN A 53 -11.83 9.81 -13.00
N PHE A 54 -11.11 8.89 -12.41
CA PHE A 54 -11.38 7.45 -12.49
C PHE A 54 -10.82 6.74 -11.26
N SER A 55 -11.29 5.53 -11.00
CA SER A 55 -10.80 4.69 -9.91
C SER A 55 -10.10 3.46 -10.45
N LEU A 56 -9.02 3.09 -9.79
CA LEU A 56 -8.30 1.85 -10.01
C LEU A 56 -8.70 0.82 -8.96
N VAL A 57 -8.62 -0.45 -9.34
CA VAL A 57 -8.80 -1.59 -8.45
C VAL A 57 -7.70 -2.60 -8.75
N SER A 58 -6.79 -2.78 -7.82
CA SER A 58 -5.71 -3.78 -7.85
C SER A 58 -5.41 -4.32 -6.45
N ALA A 59 -6.49 -4.67 -5.74
CA ALA A 59 -6.44 -5.20 -4.38
C ALA A 59 -5.57 -4.32 -3.46
N CYS A 60 -4.57 -4.90 -2.79
CA CYS A 60 -3.69 -4.18 -1.86
C CYS A 60 -2.81 -3.12 -2.53
N ALA A 61 -2.55 -3.23 -3.83
CA ALA A 61 -1.74 -2.28 -4.59
C ALA A 61 -2.55 -1.09 -5.16
N THR A 62 -3.85 -1.03 -4.90
CA THR A 62 -4.77 -0.07 -5.53
C THR A 62 -4.28 1.38 -5.43
N SER A 63 -3.94 1.86 -4.25
CA SER A 63 -3.53 3.25 -4.09
C SER A 63 -2.09 3.51 -4.58
N THR A 64 -1.19 2.53 -4.53
CA THR A 64 0.12 2.65 -5.18
C THR A 64 -0.04 2.80 -6.70
N ASN A 65 -0.89 1.97 -7.32
CA ASN A 65 -1.18 2.08 -8.75
C ASN A 65 -1.83 3.42 -9.09
N ALA A 66 -2.69 3.96 -8.21
CA ALA A 66 -3.26 5.29 -8.40
C ALA A 66 -2.20 6.40 -8.39
N LEU A 67 -1.16 6.28 -7.56
CA LEU A 67 -0.01 7.20 -7.55
C LEU A 67 0.80 7.07 -8.85
N ILE A 68 1.09 5.85 -9.29
CA ILE A 68 1.86 5.58 -10.51
C ILE A 68 1.11 6.10 -11.75
N ASP A 69 -0.19 5.86 -11.85
CA ASP A 69 -0.98 6.34 -12.98
C ASP A 69 -1.06 7.88 -12.99
N ALA A 70 -1.26 8.51 -11.84
CA ALA A 70 -1.25 9.98 -11.75
C ALA A 70 0.11 10.56 -12.15
N TYR A 71 1.21 9.95 -11.72
CA TYR A 71 2.57 10.30 -12.14
C TYR A 71 2.73 10.20 -13.66
N ASN A 72 2.29 9.09 -14.26
CA ASN A 72 2.34 8.90 -15.71
C ASN A 72 1.48 9.91 -16.48
N TYR A 73 0.28 10.23 -15.98
CA TYR A 73 -0.58 11.24 -16.60
C TYR A 73 0.08 12.62 -16.62
N ILE A 74 0.77 13.00 -15.55
CA ILE A 74 1.51 14.27 -15.48
C ILE A 74 2.71 14.24 -16.43
N ARG A 75 3.51 13.18 -16.45
CA ARG A 75 4.62 13.01 -17.40
C ARG A 75 4.20 13.08 -18.87
N LEU A 76 3.01 12.58 -19.18
CA LEU A 76 2.43 12.64 -20.52
C LEU A 76 1.77 14.00 -20.86
N GLY A 77 1.85 14.99 -19.96
CA GLY A 77 1.24 16.31 -20.15
C GLY A 77 -0.29 16.28 -20.24
N LYS A 78 -0.93 15.32 -19.60
CA LYS A 78 -2.40 15.16 -19.56
C LYS A 78 -3.04 15.91 -18.38
N ALA A 79 -2.25 16.29 -17.39
CA ALA A 79 -2.63 17.10 -16.26
C ALA A 79 -1.39 17.77 -15.66
N ASP A 80 -1.55 18.97 -15.10
CA ASP A 80 -0.48 19.66 -14.36
C ASP A 80 -0.45 19.22 -12.90
N ALA A 81 -1.61 18.86 -12.33
CA ALA A 81 -1.72 18.35 -10.97
C ALA A 81 -2.86 17.33 -10.84
N ILE A 82 -2.66 16.29 -10.02
CA ILE A 82 -3.64 15.24 -9.75
C ILE A 82 -3.68 14.95 -8.25
N VAL A 83 -4.89 14.87 -7.69
CA VAL A 83 -5.11 14.29 -6.36
C VAL A 83 -5.17 12.78 -6.52
N ALA A 84 -4.16 12.07 -6.02
CA ALA A 84 -4.05 10.62 -6.14
C ALA A 84 -4.00 9.95 -4.75
N GLY A 85 -4.59 8.79 -4.63
CA GLY A 85 -4.59 8.04 -3.38
C GLY A 85 -5.67 6.97 -3.33
N GLY A 86 -6.06 6.60 -2.12
CA GLY A 86 -7.07 5.56 -1.92
C GLY A 86 -7.70 5.57 -0.54
N SER A 87 -8.75 4.79 -0.42
CA SER A 87 -9.48 4.57 0.83
C SER A 87 -9.99 3.14 0.91
N GLU A 88 -10.09 2.63 2.13
CA GLU A 88 -10.72 1.33 2.38
C GLU A 88 -11.35 1.31 3.77
N ALA A 89 -12.57 0.75 3.88
CA ALA A 89 -13.29 0.55 5.13
C ALA A 89 -14.08 -0.77 5.04
N ALA A 90 -13.35 -1.89 5.20
CA ALA A 90 -13.86 -3.24 5.00
C ALA A 90 -13.92 -4.07 6.30
N ILE A 91 -13.75 -3.46 7.48
CA ILE A 91 -13.84 -4.14 8.77
C ILE A 91 -15.32 -4.29 9.16
N ASN A 92 -15.93 -5.32 8.59
CA ASN A 92 -17.30 -5.75 8.89
C ASN A 92 -17.39 -7.27 8.84
N GLU A 93 -18.58 -7.82 9.14
CA GLU A 93 -18.81 -9.26 9.16
C GLU A 93 -18.42 -9.93 7.83
N THR A 94 -18.74 -9.31 6.69
CA THR A 94 -18.47 -9.84 5.35
C THR A 94 -16.99 -9.77 5.01
N GLY A 95 -16.34 -8.64 5.26
CA GLY A 95 -14.90 -8.44 5.00
C GLY A 95 -14.04 -9.37 5.86
N ILE A 96 -14.27 -9.38 7.18
CA ILE A 96 -13.56 -10.28 8.10
C ILE A 96 -13.84 -11.73 7.74
N GLY A 97 -15.10 -12.11 7.53
CA GLY A 97 -15.48 -13.47 7.18
C GLY A 97 -14.87 -13.95 5.86
N GLY A 98 -14.80 -13.07 4.85
CA GLY A 98 -14.18 -13.38 3.57
C GLY A 98 -12.67 -13.65 3.68
N PHE A 99 -11.93 -12.79 4.33
CA PHE A 99 -10.48 -12.99 4.54
C PHE A 99 -10.18 -14.15 5.51
N ASN A 100 -11.02 -14.36 6.51
CA ASN A 100 -10.89 -15.51 7.41
C ASN A 100 -11.11 -16.84 6.68
N ALA A 101 -12.05 -16.91 5.73
CA ALA A 101 -12.26 -18.09 4.90
C ALA A 101 -11.05 -18.45 4.02
N MET A 102 -10.20 -17.46 3.72
CA MET A 102 -8.92 -17.65 3.02
C MET A 102 -7.76 -18.01 3.96
N HIS A 103 -7.99 -18.10 5.26
CA HIS A 103 -6.94 -18.24 6.29
C HIS A 103 -5.85 -17.17 6.20
N ALA A 104 -6.23 -15.95 5.83
CA ALA A 104 -5.29 -14.86 5.60
C ALA A 104 -5.10 -13.95 6.83
N LEU A 105 -6.05 -13.97 7.78
CA LEU A 105 -6.00 -13.14 8.97
C LEU A 105 -5.26 -13.81 10.11
N SER A 106 -4.58 -12.99 10.92
CA SER A 106 -4.06 -13.44 12.22
C SER A 106 -5.22 -13.86 13.12
N THR A 107 -5.00 -14.96 13.85
CA THR A 107 -5.94 -15.48 14.84
C THR A 107 -5.53 -15.16 16.28
N ARG A 108 -4.54 -14.29 16.48
CA ARG A 108 -3.96 -13.93 17.78
C ARG A 108 -4.85 -12.94 18.56
N ASN A 109 -6.03 -13.40 18.96
CA ASN A 109 -7.02 -12.57 19.64
C ASN A 109 -6.69 -12.33 21.13
N GLU A 110 -5.82 -13.14 21.75
CA GLU A 110 -5.40 -12.98 23.13
C GLU A 110 -4.40 -11.83 23.34
N SER A 111 -3.73 -11.40 22.27
CA SER A 111 -2.80 -10.27 22.28
C SER A 111 -2.88 -9.47 20.99
N PRO A 112 -4.01 -8.77 20.74
CA PRO A 112 -4.28 -8.12 19.47
C PRO A 112 -3.28 -7.01 19.12
N GLU A 113 -2.72 -6.33 20.11
CA GLU A 113 -1.70 -5.29 19.94
C GLU A 113 -0.37 -5.83 19.38
N THR A 114 -0.14 -7.14 19.45
CA THR A 114 1.05 -7.80 18.89
C THR A 114 0.74 -8.77 17.76
N ALA A 115 -0.49 -8.74 17.24
CA ALA A 115 -0.95 -9.65 16.19
C ALA A 115 -0.30 -9.33 14.83
N SER A 116 -0.19 -8.05 14.45
CA SER A 116 0.58 -7.65 13.27
C SER A 116 2.07 -7.64 13.62
N ARG A 117 2.80 -8.65 13.13
CA ARG A 117 4.21 -8.89 13.45
C ARG A 117 5.04 -9.29 12.22
N PRO A 118 5.20 -8.39 11.24
CA PRO A 118 5.98 -8.68 10.05
C PRO A 118 7.39 -9.20 10.40
N PHE A 119 7.83 -10.23 9.68
CA PHE A 119 9.15 -10.88 9.81
C PHE A 119 9.38 -11.70 11.08
N ASP A 120 8.45 -11.69 12.02
CA ASP A 120 8.53 -12.56 13.22
C ASP A 120 8.27 -14.02 12.84
N ALA A 121 8.99 -14.97 13.47
CA ALA A 121 8.82 -16.40 13.20
C ALA A 121 7.40 -16.91 13.52
N ASP A 122 6.73 -16.30 14.51
CA ASP A 122 5.39 -16.70 14.96
C ASP A 122 4.26 -15.88 14.29
N ARG A 123 4.52 -15.18 13.17
CA ARG A 123 3.47 -14.49 12.39
C ARG A 123 2.50 -15.49 11.79
N ASP A 124 1.22 -15.20 11.81
CA ASP A 124 0.15 -16.12 11.43
C ASP A 124 -0.88 -15.53 10.46
N GLY A 125 -0.63 -14.33 9.94
CA GLY A 125 -1.54 -13.64 9.04
C GLY A 125 -1.58 -12.13 9.29
N PHE A 126 -2.29 -11.40 8.43
CA PHE A 126 -2.39 -9.95 8.59
C PHE A 126 -3.52 -9.53 9.54
N VAL A 127 -3.42 -8.32 10.06
CA VAL A 127 -4.50 -7.63 10.78
C VAL A 127 -5.11 -6.60 9.84
N MET A 128 -6.42 -6.62 9.68
CA MET A 128 -7.12 -5.62 8.86
C MET A 128 -7.05 -4.24 9.50
N GLY A 129 -6.76 -3.23 8.68
CA GLY A 129 -6.87 -1.82 9.01
C GLY A 129 -7.85 -1.11 8.07
N GLU A 130 -8.30 0.07 8.46
CA GLU A 130 -9.12 0.97 7.66
C GLU A 130 -8.47 2.34 7.60
N GLY A 131 -8.65 3.05 6.49
CA GLY A 131 -8.15 4.39 6.37
C GLY A 131 -8.30 4.97 4.98
N ALA A 132 -7.81 6.20 4.86
CA ALA A 132 -7.74 6.91 3.59
C ALA A 132 -6.55 7.85 3.58
N GLY A 133 -5.97 8.03 2.41
CA GLY A 133 -4.92 9.01 2.19
C GLY A 133 -4.93 9.50 0.76
N CYS A 134 -4.42 10.70 0.56
CA CYS A 134 -4.13 11.23 -0.77
C CYS A 134 -2.92 12.14 -0.73
N VAL A 135 -2.26 12.22 -1.86
CA VAL A 135 -1.21 13.20 -2.14
C VAL A 135 -1.62 14.03 -3.36
N ILE A 136 -1.07 15.21 -3.46
CA ILE A 136 -1.15 16.03 -4.67
C ILE A 136 0.16 15.80 -5.41
N LEU A 137 0.09 15.10 -6.54
CA LEU A 137 1.19 15.02 -7.50
C LEU A 137 1.07 16.21 -8.44
N GLU A 138 2.17 16.86 -8.72
CA GLU A 138 2.19 18.10 -9.50
C GLU A 138 3.47 18.15 -10.33
N GLU A 139 3.34 18.65 -11.55
CA GLU A 139 4.49 18.92 -12.43
C GLU A 139 5.44 19.90 -11.73
N TYR A 140 6.74 19.62 -11.83
CA TYR A 140 7.76 20.30 -11.03
C TYR A 140 7.81 21.82 -11.27
N GLU A 141 7.88 22.25 -12.53
CA GLU A 141 7.95 23.66 -12.87
C GLU A 141 6.65 24.41 -12.52
N HIS A 142 5.51 23.74 -12.65
CA HIS A 142 4.21 24.27 -12.21
C HIS A 142 4.20 24.48 -10.69
N ALA A 143 4.72 23.52 -9.92
CA ALA A 143 4.83 23.64 -8.46
C ALA A 143 5.75 24.80 -8.04
N ILE A 144 6.93 24.92 -8.67
CA ILE A 144 7.88 25.99 -8.42
C ILE A 144 7.27 27.36 -8.76
N ALA A 145 6.62 27.49 -9.92
CA ALA A 145 6.05 28.75 -10.38
C ALA A 145 5.01 29.34 -9.42
N ARG A 146 4.26 28.50 -8.71
CA ARG A 146 3.28 28.94 -7.70
C ARG A 146 3.83 28.99 -6.26
N GLY A 147 5.11 28.67 -6.04
CA GLY A 147 5.73 28.64 -4.71
C GLY A 147 5.22 27.51 -3.83
N ALA A 148 4.92 26.35 -4.40
CA ALA A 148 4.43 25.19 -3.66
C ALA A 148 5.50 24.66 -2.69
N LYS A 149 5.06 24.11 -1.56
CA LYS A 149 5.93 23.35 -0.69
C LYS A 149 6.07 21.93 -1.23
N ILE A 150 7.23 21.63 -1.78
CA ILE A 150 7.57 20.30 -2.28
C ILE A 150 8.07 19.45 -1.11
N TYR A 151 7.55 18.22 -1.01
CA TYR A 151 7.92 17.27 0.03
C TYR A 151 9.00 16.30 -0.43
N ALA A 152 8.86 15.76 -1.64
CA ALA A 152 9.79 14.90 -2.34
C ALA A 152 9.41 14.87 -3.82
N GLU A 153 10.25 14.29 -4.64
CA GLU A 153 10.00 13.98 -6.03
C GLU A 153 9.59 12.51 -6.17
N VAL A 154 8.65 12.21 -7.07
CA VAL A 154 8.34 10.85 -7.50
C VAL A 154 9.21 10.57 -8.72
N ALA A 155 10.24 9.76 -8.53
CA ALA A 155 11.23 9.49 -9.55
C ALA A 155 10.82 8.35 -10.50
N GLY A 156 10.04 7.39 -10.01
CA GLY A 156 9.62 6.27 -10.85
C GLY A 156 8.52 5.42 -10.23
N GLY A 157 7.98 4.51 -11.02
CA GLY A 157 6.99 3.54 -10.62
C GLY A 157 7.04 2.26 -11.44
N GLY A 158 6.75 1.12 -10.82
CA GLY A 158 6.73 -0.18 -11.46
C GLY A 158 5.40 -0.90 -11.28
N LEU A 159 5.01 -1.66 -12.28
CA LEU A 159 3.85 -2.54 -12.27
C LEU A 159 4.25 -3.92 -12.77
N SER A 160 3.81 -4.97 -12.10
CA SER A 160 4.05 -6.34 -12.52
C SER A 160 2.91 -7.27 -12.10
N ALA A 161 2.96 -8.51 -12.57
CA ALA A 161 2.08 -9.58 -12.12
C ALA A 161 2.89 -10.85 -11.92
N ASP A 162 2.59 -11.61 -10.88
CA ASP A 162 3.28 -12.89 -10.57
C ASP A 162 3.01 -14.00 -11.59
N ALA A 163 1.85 -13.98 -12.25
CA ALA A 163 1.39 -15.05 -13.15
C ALA A 163 1.55 -16.47 -12.55
N TYR A 164 1.28 -16.58 -11.24
CA TYR A 164 1.55 -17.79 -10.46
C TYR A 164 0.30 -18.38 -9.82
N HIS A 165 -0.32 -17.67 -8.87
CA HIS A 165 -1.48 -18.15 -8.12
C HIS A 165 -2.42 -16.98 -7.81
N ILE A 166 -3.72 -17.28 -7.57
CA ILE A 166 -4.71 -16.22 -7.37
C ILE A 166 -4.51 -15.42 -6.07
N THR A 167 -3.90 -16.02 -5.04
CA THR A 167 -3.72 -15.39 -3.71
C THR A 167 -2.30 -15.52 -3.16
N ALA A 168 -1.55 -16.56 -3.53
CA ALA A 168 -0.20 -16.78 -3.03
C ALA A 168 0.85 -16.05 -3.89
N PRO A 169 1.85 -15.40 -3.29
CA PRO A 169 2.97 -14.82 -4.04
C PRO A 169 3.82 -15.92 -4.67
N HIS A 170 4.55 -15.55 -5.73
CA HIS A 170 5.57 -16.43 -6.30
C HIS A 170 6.65 -16.72 -5.23
N PRO A 171 7.05 -17.98 -4.98
CA PRO A 171 7.95 -18.34 -3.87
C PRO A 171 9.31 -17.62 -3.89
N GLU A 172 9.78 -17.26 -5.09
CA GLU A 172 11.02 -16.51 -5.27
C GLU A 172 10.80 -14.99 -5.37
N GLY A 173 9.59 -14.49 -5.09
CA GLY A 173 9.25 -13.08 -5.13
C GLY A 173 9.37 -12.44 -6.53
N LEU A 174 9.12 -13.21 -7.60
CA LEU A 174 9.38 -12.77 -8.98
C LEU A 174 8.63 -11.49 -9.36
N GLY A 175 7.37 -11.35 -8.95
CA GLY A 175 6.60 -10.12 -9.19
C GLY A 175 7.19 -8.93 -8.45
N ALA A 176 7.54 -9.10 -7.17
CA ALA A 176 8.19 -8.05 -6.38
C ALA A 176 9.56 -7.67 -6.97
N LEU A 177 10.34 -8.64 -7.44
CA LEU A 177 11.61 -8.39 -8.14
C LEU A 177 11.39 -7.55 -9.40
N ASN A 178 10.46 -7.96 -10.25
CA ASN A 178 10.20 -7.28 -11.52
C ASN A 178 9.67 -5.85 -11.30
N VAL A 179 8.81 -5.63 -10.32
CA VAL A 179 8.25 -4.29 -10.05
C VAL A 179 9.33 -3.34 -9.52
N MET A 180 10.25 -3.83 -8.67
CA MET A 180 11.37 -3.02 -8.17
C MET A 180 12.34 -2.64 -9.28
N HIS A 181 12.69 -3.58 -10.16
CA HIS A 181 13.50 -3.26 -11.35
C HIS A 181 12.80 -2.24 -12.25
N SER A 182 11.50 -2.43 -12.54
CA SER A 182 10.75 -1.50 -13.37
C SER A 182 10.70 -0.09 -12.76
N ALA A 183 10.60 0.03 -11.43
CA ALA A 183 10.59 1.32 -10.74
C ALA A 183 11.97 2.01 -10.79
N LEU A 184 13.06 1.24 -10.68
CA LEU A 184 14.44 1.76 -10.81
C LEU A 184 14.77 2.17 -12.25
N ASP A 185 14.31 1.39 -13.24
CA ASP A 185 14.56 1.64 -14.66
C ASP A 185 13.78 2.85 -15.20
N ASP A 186 12.76 3.33 -14.46
CA ASP A 186 11.95 4.48 -14.88
C ASP A 186 12.69 5.82 -14.74
N ASP A 187 13.71 5.89 -13.87
CA ASP A 187 14.64 7.01 -13.75
C ASP A 187 16.09 6.56 -13.94
N PRO A 188 16.76 6.98 -15.03
CA PRO A 188 18.13 6.56 -15.34
C PRO A 188 19.18 7.07 -14.34
N GLU A 189 18.85 8.03 -13.49
CA GLU A 189 19.76 8.54 -12.44
C GLU A 189 19.73 7.67 -11.18
N LEU A 190 18.67 6.85 -11.02
CA LEU A 190 18.54 5.93 -9.90
C LEU A 190 19.15 4.56 -10.22
N THR A 191 19.86 4.05 -9.25
CA THR A 191 20.45 2.70 -9.28
C THR A 191 20.03 1.94 -8.02
N ALA A 192 20.20 0.63 -8.01
CA ALA A 192 19.96 -0.17 -6.82
C ALA A 192 20.72 0.36 -5.58
N THR A 193 21.90 0.96 -5.78
CA THR A 193 22.71 1.53 -4.69
C THR A 193 22.31 2.93 -4.27
N SER A 194 21.34 3.56 -4.94
CA SER A 194 20.83 4.88 -4.58
C SER A 194 19.79 4.82 -3.45
N LEU A 195 19.21 3.65 -3.19
CA LEU A 195 18.13 3.48 -2.23
C LEU A 195 18.67 3.36 -0.79
N ASP A 196 18.12 4.15 0.12
CA ASP A 196 18.45 4.12 1.54
C ASP A 196 17.40 3.36 2.36
N TYR A 197 16.15 3.28 1.86
CA TYR A 197 15.02 2.73 2.58
C TYR A 197 14.00 2.06 1.66
N VAL A 198 13.44 0.94 2.13
CA VAL A 198 12.24 0.30 1.53
C VAL A 198 11.16 0.13 2.60
N ASN A 199 10.01 0.73 2.39
CA ASN A 199 8.80 0.44 3.14
C ASN A 199 8.06 -0.70 2.42
N VAL A 200 8.17 -1.89 2.96
CA VAL A 200 7.72 -3.11 2.28
C VAL A 200 6.24 -3.38 2.44
N HIS A 201 5.72 -4.26 1.61
CA HIS A 201 4.37 -4.79 1.79
C HIS A 201 4.23 -5.49 3.14
N GLY A 202 5.13 -6.39 3.51
CA GLY A 202 5.33 -6.94 4.85
C GLY A 202 4.06 -7.11 5.68
N THR A 203 3.15 -7.99 5.24
CA THR A 203 1.80 -8.11 5.81
C THR A 203 1.71 -8.98 7.06
N SER A 204 2.82 -9.49 7.58
CA SER A 204 2.82 -10.47 8.67
C SER A 204 2.27 -11.84 8.23
N THR A 205 2.46 -12.18 6.96
CA THR A 205 2.07 -13.50 6.42
C THR A 205 3.28 -14.41 6.27
N PRO A 206 3.15 -15.71 6.57
CA PRO A 206 4.30 -16.63 6.56
C PRO A 206 5.06 -16.65 5.24
N LEU A 207 4.35 -16.69 4.10
CA LEU A 207 4.98 -16.79 2.77
C LEU A 207 5.34 -15.42 2.17
N GLY A 208 4.49 -14.42 2.37
CA GLY A 208 4.63 -13.11 1.74
C GLY A 208 5.90 -12.40 2.18
N ASP A 209 6.13 -12.33 3.47
CA ASP A 209 7.26 -11.61 4.07
C ASP A 209 8.61 -12.19 3.60
N VAL A 210 8.74 -13.54 3.53
CA VAL A 210 9.96 -14.20 3.05
C VAL A 210 10.19 -13.96 1.57
N ALA A 211 9.14 -14.10 0.74
CA ALA A 211 9.25 -13.91 -0.69
C ALA A 211 9.68 -12.48 -1.06
N GLU A 212 9.14 -11.48 -0.35
CA GLU A 212 9.48 -10.07 -0.55
C GLU A 212 10.94 -9.78 -0.18
N LEU A 213 11.44 -10.29 0.95
CA LEU A 213 12.83 -10.11 1.34
C LEU A 213 13.81 -10.83 0.41
N LYS A 214 13.44 -11.98 -0.14
CA LYS A 214 14.22 -12.63 -1.22
C LYS A 214 14.33 -11.75 -2.45
N ALA A 215 13.22 -11.13 -2.87
CA ALA A 215 13.22 -10.21 -4.01
C ALA A 215 14.09 -8.98 -3.74
N ILE A 216 14.02 -8.38 -2.55
CA ILE A 216 14.89 -7.27 -2.14
C ILE A 216 16.37 -7.66 -2.24
N LYS A 217 16.75 -8.82 -1.72
CA LYS A 217 18.12 -9.30 -1.84
C LYS A 217 18.55 -9.53 -3.30
N ALA A 218 17.66 -10.05 -4.12
CA ALA A 218 17.96 -10.29 -5.55
C ALA A 218 18.16 -8.99 -6.33
N VAL A 219 17.38 -7.95 -6.04
CA VAL A 219 17.49 -6.63 -6.71
C VAL A 219 18.70 -5.85 -6.21
N PHE A 220 18.89 -5.78 -4.91
CA PHE A 220 19.87 -4.86 -4.30
C PHE A 220 21.22 -5.52 -3.98
N GLY A 221 21.33 -6.87 -4.07
CA GLY A 221 22.57 -7.59 -3.80
C GLY A 221 23.14 -7.27 -2.41
N ASP A 222 24.44 -6.99 -2.33
CA ASP A 222 25.08 -6.62 -1.06
C ASP A 222 24.61 -5.28 -0.51
N HIS A 223 24.05 -4.40 -1.32
CA HIS A 223 23.50 -3.13 -0.89
C HIS A 223 22.29 -3.32 0.03
N ALA A 224 21.54 -4.42 -0.11
CA ALA A 224 20.43 -4.76 0.79
C ALA A 224 20.81 -4.78 2.28
N TYR A 225 22.08 -5.05 2.59
CA TYR A 225 22.59 -5.04 3.97
C TYR A 225 22.93 -3.66 4.52
N THR A 226 22.98 -2.65 3.66
CA THR A 226 23.33 -1.27 4.04
C THR A 226 22.12 -0.34 4.12
N MET A 227 21.03 -0.74 3.48
CA MET A 227 19.77 -0.01 3.49
C MET A 227 18.86 -0.45 4.64
N ASN A 228 17.88 0.37 4.97
CA ASN A 228 16.83 -0.01 5.90
C ASN A 228 15.64 -0.64 5.17
N VAL A 229 15.03 -1.59 5.83
CA VAL A 229 13.75 -2.18 5.42
C VAL A 229 12.80 -2.11 6.61
N SER A 230 11.55 -1.72 6.43
CA SER A 230 10.56 -1.83 7.50
C SER A 230 9.15 -2.02 6.96
N SER A 231 8.28 -2.61 7.76
CA SER A 231 6.84 -2.66 7.49
C SER A 231 6.09 -1.80 8.49
N THR A 232 5.51 -0.71 7.99
CA THR A 232 4.62 0.14 8.79
C THR A 232 3.30 -0.54 9.12
N LYS A 233 2.95 -1.64 8.45
CA LYS A 233 1.79 -2.48 8.79
C LYS A 233 1.88 -3.12 10.17
N SER A 234 3.06 -3.21 10.75
CA SER A 234 3.22 -3.59 12.15
C SER A 234 2.48 -2.65 13.12
N MET A 235 2.28 -1.38 12.73
CA MET A 235 1.62 -0.33 13.52
C MET A 235 0.21 -0.02 13.05
N THR A 236 -0.03 -0.07 11.74
CA THR A 236 -1.31 0.34 11.14
C THR A 236 -2.25 -0.82 10.83
N GLY A 237 -1.75 -2.05 10.82
CA GLY A 237 -2.42 -3.16 10.14
C GLY A 237 -2.38 -2.97 8.62
N HIS A 238 -3.05 -3.85 7.91
CA HIS A 238 -3.15 -3.83 6.46
C HIS A 238 -4.42 -3.11 6.00
N LEU A 239 -4.27 -1.92 5.45
CA LEU A 239 -5.39 -1.06 5.02
C LEU A 239 -5.91 -1.41 3.61
N LEU A 240 -5.57 -2.59 3.09
CA LEU A 240 -6.03 -3.08 1.78
C LEU A 240 -5.77 -2.05 0.67
N GLY A 241 -6.83 -1.60 -0.02
CA GLY A 241 -6.69 -0.62 -1.11
C GLY A 241 -6.13 0.74 -0.70
N ALA A 242 -6.19 1.11 0.58
CA ALA A 242 -5.58 2.33 1.10
C ALA A 242 -4.12 2.15 1.56
N ALA A 243 -3.61 0.91 1.63
CA ALA A 243 -2.29 0.63 2.19
C ALA A 243 -1.18 1.42 1.48
N GLY A 244 -1.11 1.34 0.16
CA GLY A 244 0.00 1.94 -0.58
C GLY A 244 0.12 3.46 -0.44
N VAL A 245 -0.99 4.20 -0.38
CA VAL A 245 -0.91 5.65 -0.18
C VAL A 245 -0.46 6.01 1.25
N ILE A 246 -0.88 5.25 2.26
CA ILE A 246 -0.44 5.48 3.65
C ILE A 246 1.04 5.16 3.79
N GLU A 247 1.50 4.08 3.18
CA GLU A 247 2.90 3.69 3.14
C GLU A 247 3.75 4.67 2.32
N GLY A 248 3.25 5.11 1.17
CA GLY A 248 3.86 6.15 0.37
C GLY A 248 4.03 7.47 1.14
N ILE A 249 3.02 7.90 1.91
CA ILE A 249 3.11 9.08 2.78
C ILE A 249 4.15 8.86 3.89
N ALA A 250 4.17 7.69 4.53
CA ALA A 250 5.16 7.37 5.55
C ALA A 250 6.58 7.39 4.97
N THR A 251 6.77 6.84 3.77
CA THR A 251 8.04 6.82 3.04
C THR A 251 8.49 8.23 2.65
N LEU A 252 7.59 9.04 2.10
CA LEU A 252 7.83 10.45 1.78
C LEU A 252 8.26 11.24 3.03
N LEU A 253 7.61 11.00 4.17
CA LEU A 253 7.97 11.64 5.44
C LEU A 253 9.31 11.13 5.98
N ALA A 254 9.67 9.86 5.73
CA ALA A 254 10.99 9.33 6.09
C ALA A 254 12.11 10.04 5.30
N VAL A 255 11.93 10.20 3.98
CA VAL A 255 12.85 10.99 3.13
C VAL A 255 12.96 12.42 3.65
N LYS A 256 11.84 13.07 3.89
CA LYS A 256 11.83 14.48 4.30
C LYS A 256 12.47 14.75 5.66
N ASN A 257 12.27 13.86 6.62
CA ASN A 257 12.68 14.07 8.01
C ASN A 257 13.94 13.30 8.39
N ASN A 258 14.46 12.44 7.50
CA ASN A 258 15.59 11.55 7.78
C ASN A 258 15.35 10.61 8.98
N ILE A 259 14.10 10.12 9.11
CA ILE A 259 13.67 9.21 10.17
C ILE A 259 12.94 8.05 9.53
N ILE A 260 13.48 6.85 9.66
CA ILE A 260 12.88 5.62 9.13
C ILE A 260 11.97 5.01 10.20
N PRO A 261 10.68 4.78 9.88
CA PRO A 261 9.73 4.15 10.81
C PRO A 261 10.12 2.69 11.09
N PRO A 262 9.86 2.18 12.30
CA PRO A 262 10.24 0.81 12.66
C PRO A 262 9.24 -0.23 12.17
N THR A 263 9.70 -1.48 12.14
CA THR A 263 8.85 -2.67 12.27
C THR A 263 8.75 -2.99 13.77
N ILE A 264 7.56 -2.92 14.36
CA ILE A 264 7.34 -3.31 15.75
C ILE A 264 6.88 -4.77 15.85
N ASN A 265 6.76 -5.30 17.07
CA ASN A 265 6.23 -6.64 17.36
C ASN A 265 7.10 -7.81 16.85
N HIS A 266 8.40 -7.59 16.71
CA HIS A 266 9.33 -8.68 16.46
C HIS A 266 9.84 -9.27 17.80
N PHE A 267 9.71 -10.58 17.99
CA PHE A 267 10.08 -11.28 19.21
C PHE A 267 11.00 -12.48 18.94
N THR A 268 10.83 -13.13 17.80
CA THR A 268 11.55 -14.35 17.43
C THR A 268 12.05 -14.27 16.00
N ASP A 269 13.35 -14.48 15.80
CA ASP A 269 13.96 -14.50 14.48
C ASP A 269 13.44 -15.68 13.64
N ASP A 270 13.05 -15.40 12.40
CA ASP A 270 12.66 -16.42 11.45
C ASP A 270 13.91 -16.95 10.73
N PRO A 271 14.20 -18.28 10.82
CA PRO A 271 15.38 -18.87 10.18
C PRO A 271 15.38 -18.81 8.66
N GLU A 272 14.23 -18.54 8.01
CA GLU A 272 14.15 -18.35 6.58
C GLU A 272 14.51 -16.92 6.15
N ILE A 273 14.65 -15.99 7.09
CA ILE A 273 15.00 -14.60 6.85
C ILE A 273 16.47 -14.37 7.15
N ASP A 274 17.17 -13.70 6.22
CA ASP A 274 18.57 -13.36 6.39
C ASP A 274 18.75 -12.31 7.50
N SER A 275 19.35 -12.74 8.62
CA SER A 275 19.57 -11.90 9.81
C SER A 275 20.51 -10.71 9.60
N LYS A 276 21.18 -10.61 8.45
CA LYS A 276 22.02 -9.45 8.12
C LYS A 276 21.22 -8.26 7.58
N LEU A 277 19.96 -8.46 7.20
CA LEU A 277 19.09 -7.39 6.75
C LEU A 277 18.75 -6.46 7.93
N ASN A 278 18.81 -5.14 7.71
CA ASN A 278 18.38 -4.16 8.70
C ASN A 278 16.87 -3.95 8.58
N LEU A 279 16.09 -4.79 9.26
CA LEU A 279 14.63 -4.76 9.26
C LEU A 279 14.04 -3.67 10.19
N THR A 280 14.89 -2.79 10.71
CA THR A 280 14.54 -1.61 11.51
C THR A 280 13.61 -1.95 12.68
N PHE A 281 13.95 -2.99 13.45
CA PHE A 281 13.09 -3.48 14.52
C PHE A 281 12.95 -2.52 15.69
N HIS A 282 11.72 -2.45 16.24
CA HIS A 282 11.30 -1.84 17.50
C HIS A 282 11.37 -0.31 17.56
N LYS A 283 12.42 0.33 17.03
CA LYS A 283 12.65 1.76 17.17
C LYS A 283 12.93 2.41 15.80
N PRO A 284 12.48 3.64 15.60
CA PRO A 284 12.86 4.39 14.41
C PRO A 284 14.39 4.58 14.35
N GLN A 285 14.91 4.64 13.13
CA GLN A 285 16.32 4.92 12.90
C GLN A 285 16.47 6.27 12.22
N GLU A 286 17.30 7.13 12.81
CA GLU A 286 17.71 8.40 12.21
C GLU A 286 18.87 8.15 11.28
N ARG A 287 18.72 8.47 10.00
CA ARG A 287 19.78 8.49 9.00
C ARG A 287 19.34 9.32 7.81
N ILE A 288 20.31 9.81 7.05
CA ILE A 288 20.00 10.50 5.79
C ILE A 288 19.31 9.51 4.85
N VAL A 289 18.17 9.92 4.30
CA VAL A 289 17.39 9.16 3.32
C VAL A 289 17.23 10.04 2.08
N ASN A 290 18.03 9.75 1.06
CA ASN A 290 17.98 10.48 -0.21
C ASN A 290 16.94 9.88 -1.16
N ALA A 291 16.85 8.57 -1.18
CA ALA A 291 15.86 7.86 -1.99
C ALA A 291 15.27 6.66 -1.24
N ALA A 292 13.98 6.43 -1.45
CA ALA A 292 13.25 5.35 -0.82
C ALA A 292 12.21 4.76 -1.76
N LEU A 293 11.84 3.49 -1.51
CA LEU A 293 10.83 2.74 -2.25
C LEU A 293 9.67 2.37 -1.31
N SER A 294 8.44 2.32 -1.86
CA SER A 294 7.25 1.86 -1.14
C SER A 294 6.33 1.07 -2.07
#